data_78bf7a61b5ec88db44586f156c9e7c0b
#
_entry.id   78bf7a61b5ec88db44586f156c9e7c0b
#
_cell.length_a   1.000
_cell.length_b   1.000
_cell.length_c   1.000
_cell.angle_alpha   90.00
_cell.angle_beta   90.00
_cell.angle_gamma   90.00
#
_symmetry.space_group_name_H-M   'P 1'
#
loop_
_entity.id
_entity.type
_entity.pdbx_description
1 polymer ?
#
loop_
_entity_poly.entity_id
_entity_poly.type
_entity_poly.pdbx_seq_one_letter_code
_entity_poly.pdbx_strand_id
1 'polypeptide(L)'
;MRRRQFAAMLTFVAPSLAMAAPQRIRMFELYQDNLSFSATANKLKGSVISMQGFMAPHLKVESDFFVLSNSPVETCPFCASADEWINTIVFVRMKKRQEAVSPGDLLQVQGRLELGPQKDAATGFVSLVRLVDASFQRL
;
A
#
# COMPACT_ATOMS: atom_id res chain seq x y z
N MET A 1 8.65 -47.75 52.20
CA MET A 1 9.41 -47.04 51.17
C MET A 1 8.42 -46.44 50.15
N ARG A 2 8.16 -45.17 50.23
CA ARG A 2 7.26 -44.48 49.29
C ARG A 2 8.10 -43.80 48.19
N ARG A 3 8.02 -44.30 46.97
CA ARG A 3 8.59 -43.66 45.80
C ARG A 3 7.73 -42.45 45.42
N ARG A 4 8.24 -41.25 45.60
CA ARG A 4 7.67 -39.99 45.07
C ARG A 4 8.06 -39.87 43.61
N GLN A 5 7.08 -40.06 42.72
CA GLN A 5 7.26 -39.70 41.30
C GLN A 5 7.04 -38.20 41.15
N PHE A 6 8.10 -37.47 40.79
CA PHE A 6 8.02 -36.10 40.36
C PHE A 6 7.62 -36.09 38.85
N ALA A 7 6.37 -35.72 38.55
CA ALA A 7 5.98 -35.44 37.21
C ALA A 7 6.49 -34.04 36.84
N ALA A 8 7.50 -33.97 35.98
CA ALA A 8 7.97 -32.73 35.40
C ALA A 8 6.94 -32.29 34.31
N MET A 9 6.15 -31.27 34.63
CA MET A 9 5.32 -30.57 33.60
C MET A 9 6.25 -29.74 32.73
N LEU A 10 6.52 -30.21 31.53
CA LEU A 10 7.11 -29.38 30.47
C LEU A 10 6.04 -28.41 29.95
N THR A 11 6.10 -27.16 30.37
CA THR A 11 5.34 -26.07 29.77
C THR A 11 5.94 -25.74 28.41
N PHE A 12 5.28 -26.16 27.35
CA PHE A 12 5.61 -25.76 25.99
C PHE A 12 5.17 -24.29 25.81
N VAL A 13 6.11 -23.37 25.91
CA VAL A 13 5.89 -21.97 25.50
C VAL A 13 6.03 -21.92 23.98
N ALA A 14 4.91 -21.92 23.29
CA ALA A 14 4.89 -21.68 21.85
C ALA A 14 5.35 -20.24 21.58
N PRO A 15 6.34 -20.00 20.71
CA PRO A 15 6.70 -18.65 20.33
C PRO A 15 5.53 -18.03 19.57
N SER A 16 4.91 -17.00 20.12
CA SER A 16 3.97 -16.16 19.40
C SER A 16 4.75 -15.45 18.29
N LEU A 17 4.56 -15.88 17.06
CA LEU A 17 5.00 -15.12 15.89
C LEU A 17 4.19 -13.82 15.86
N ALA A 18 4.67 -12.80 16.54
CA ALA A 18 4.15 -11.45 16.42
C ALA A 18 4.40 -11.00 14.98
N MET A 19 3.34 -10.95 14.16
CA MET A 19 3.42 -10.35 12.84
C MET A 19 3.71 -8.86 13.05
N ALA A 20 4.91 -8.42 12.63
CA ALA A 20 5.28 -7.02 12.67
C ALA A 20 4.30 -6.21 11.79
N ALA A 21 3.85 -5.06 12.29
CA ALA A 21 3.03 -4.12 11.50
C ALA A 21 3.82 -3.70 10.25
N PRO A 22 3.14 -3.50 9.08
CA PRO A 22 3.80 -3.05 7.86
C PRO A 22 4.53 -1.72 8.10
N GLN A 23 5.73 -1.60 7.54
CA GLN A 23 6.52 -0.37 7.64
C GLN A 23 5.79 0.78 6.95
N ARG A 24 5.66 1.90 7.66
CA ARG A 24 5.06 3.12 7.13
C ARG A 24 6.08 3.90 6.30
N ILE A 25 5.74 4.17 5.04
CA ILE A 25 6.57 4.88 4.09
C ILE A 25 5.80 6.09 3.54
N ARG A 26 6.48 7.20 3.40
CA ARG A 26 5.94 8.39 2.72
C ARG A 26 6.26 8.33 1.24
N MET A 27 5.43 8.92 0.38
CA MET A 27 5.62 8.88 -1.07
C MET A 27 6.97 9.40 -1.52
N PHE A 28 7.46 10.49 -0.93
CA PHE A 28 8.75 11.06 -1.31
C PHE A 28 9.94 10.18 -0.94
N GLU A 29 9.81 9.28 0.05
CA GLU A 29 10.87 8.35 0.44
C GLU A 29 11.14 7.27 -0.63
N LEU A 30 10.24 7.13 -1.60
CA LEU A 30 10.39 6.19 -2.71
C LEU A 30 11.32 6.71 -3.81
N TYR A 31 11.67 7.99 -3.78
CA TYR A 31 12.41 8.64 -4.85
C TYR A 31 13.70 9.30 -4.34
N GLN A 32 14.68 9.38 -5.24
CA GLN A 32 15.86 10.24 -5.10
C GLN A 32 15.59 11.61 -5.72
N ASP A 33 16.53 12.55 -5.56
CA ASP A 33 16.42 13.91 -6.09
C ASP A 33 16.22 13.97 -7.62
N ASN A 34 16.75 12.97 -8.34
CA ASN A 34 16.58 12.82 -9.79
C ASN A 34 15.31 12.08 -10.22
N LEU A 35 14.38 11.84 -9.30
CA LEU A 35 13.13 11.09 -9.49
C LEU A 35 13.30 9.60 -9.83
N SER A 36 14.51 9.05 -9.73
CA SER A 36 14.70 7.60 -9.77
C SER A 36 14.30 6.96 -8.42
N PHE A 37 14.06 5.67 -8.41
CA PHE A 37 13.69 4.99 -7.17
C PHE A 37 14.84 4.98 -6.17
N SER A 38 14.51 5.26 -4.91
CA SER A 38 15.45 5.25 -3.80
C SER A 38 15.91 3.82 -3.45
N ALA A 39 17.01 3.72 -2.69
CA ALA A 39 17.44 2.45 -2.11
C ALA A 39 16.35 1.84 -1.19
N THR A 40 15.64 2.69 -0.45
CA THR A 40 14.50 2.26 0.38
C THR A 40 13.39 1.65 -0.46
N ALA A 41 13.01 2.27 -1.57
CA ALA A 41 12.01 1.73 -2.49
C ALA A 41 12.42 0.37 -3.04
N ASN A 42 13.63 0.24 -3.52
CA ASN A 42 14.16 -1.02 -4.06
C ASN A 42 14.25 -2.13 -3.01
N LYS A 43 14.60 -1.79 -1.77
CA LYS A 43 14.63 -2.74 -0.64
C LYS A 43 13.24 -3.24 -0.28
N LEU A 44 12.23 -2.39 -0.34
CA LEU A 44 10.86 -2.69 0.05
C LEU A 44 10.01 -3.27 -1.08
N LYS A 45 10.52 -3.28 -2.31
CA LYS A 45 9.84 -3.89 -3.45
C LYS A 45 9.44 -5.34 -3.16
N GLY A 46 8.16 -5.64 -3.36
CA GLY A 46 7.58 -6.95 -3.06
C GLY A 46 7.15 -7.16 -1.60
N SER A 47 7.45 -6.22 -0.71
CA SER A 47 7.03 -6.26 0.70
C SER A 47 5.72 -5.51 0.90
N VAL A 48 4.97 -5.88 1.94
CA VAL A 48 3.79 -5.13 2.36
C VAL A 48 4.23 -3.91 3.13
N ILE A 49 3.78 -2.75 2.68
CA ILE A 49 4.04 -1.46 3.33
C ILE A 49 2.73 -0.75 3.66
N SER A 50 2.81 0.29 4.47
CA SER A 50 1.71 1.18 4.78
C SER A 50 2.03 2.59 4.31
N MET A 51 1.06 3.28 3.73
CA MET A 51 1.19 4.63 3.21
C MET A 51 -0.06 5.45 3.50
N GLN A 52 0.11 6.71 3.81
CA GLN A 52 -1.00 7.64 4.02
C GLN A 52 -1.16 8.56 2.81
N GLY A 53 -2.40 8.93 2.55
CA GLY A 53 -2.74 9.85 1.49
C GLY A 53 -4.24 10.02 1.35
N PHE A 54 -4.64 10.62 0.23
CA PHE A 54 -6.02 10.94 -0.10
C PHE A 54 -6.42 10.21 -1.38
N MET A 55 -7.66 9.73 -1.42
CA MET A 55 -8.20 9.12 -2.62
C MET A 55 -8.50 10.19 -3.66
N ALA A 56 -7.87 10.09 -4.82
CA ALA A 56 -8.24 10.93 -5.96
C ALA A 56 -9.62 10.52 -6.51
N PRO A 57 -10.38 11.45 -7.09
CA PRO A 57 -11.68 11.14 -7.68
C PRO A 57 -11.58 10.04 -8.73
N HIS A 58 -12.53 9.10 -8.71
CA HIS A 58 -12.59 7.98 -9.64
C HIS A 58 -13.16 8.40 -11.00
N LEU A 59 -12.61 7.86 -12.09
CA LEU A 59 -13.23 7.91 -13.42
C LEU A 59 -14.45 7.00 -13.52
N LYS A 60 -14.45 5.89 -12.79
CA LYS A 60 -15.55 4.92 -12.73
C LYS A 60 -15.82 4.57 -11.27
N VAL A 61 -17.06 4.67 -10.85
CA VAL A 61 -17.51 4.42 -9.47
C VAL A 61 -17.31 2.98 -9.02
N GLU A 62 -17.16 2.04 -9.95
CA GLU A 62 -17.08 0.60 -9.69
C GLU A 62 -15.71 -0.01 -10.04
N SER A 63 -14.62 0.70 -9.82
CA SER A 63 -13.29 0.12 -10.06
C SER A 63 -12.73 -0.55 -8.81
N ASP A 64 -11.88 -1.55 -9.01
CA ASP A 64 -11.11 -2.22 -7.96
C ASP A 64 -9.81 -1.51 -7.64
N PHE A 65 -9.59 -0.34 -8.20
CA PHE A 65 -8.41 0.48 -8.00
C PHE A 65 -8.74 1.95 -7.81
N PHE A 66 -7.82 2.68 -7.23
CA PHE A 66 -7.85 4.15 -7.15
C PHE A 66 -6.42 4.70 -7.19
N VAL A 67 -6.31 6.01 -7.33
CA VAL A 67 -5.04 6.72 -7.19
C VAL A 67 -4.99 7.37 -5.82
N LEU A 68 -3.94 7.06 -5.07
CA LEU A 68 -3.63 7.71 -3.80
C LEU A 68 -2.75 8.91 -4.07
N SER A 69 -3.13 10.07 -3.54
CA SER A 69 -2.38 11.32 -3.65
C SER A 69 -1.85 11.76 -2.29
N ASN A 70 -0.72 12.44 -2.25
CA ASN A 70 -0.17 12.99 -1.00
C ASN A 70 -0.89 14.24 -0.51
N SER A 71 -1.76 14.81 -1.34
CA SER A 71 -2.62 15.96 -0.99
C SER A 71 -4.02 15.76 -1.58
N PRO A 72 -5.07 16.39 -1.00
CA PRO A 72 -6.39 16.35 -1.58
C PRO A 72 -6.38 16.91 -3.01
N VAL A 73 -6.99 16.19 -3.96
CA VAL A 73 -7.11 16.60 -5.34
C VAL A 73 -8.59 16.61 -5.76
N GLU A 74 -9.01 17.66 -6.43
CA GLU A 74 -10.38 17.82 -6.91
C GLU A 74 -10.55 17.34 -8.35
N THR A 75 -9.45 17.18 -9.07
CA THR A 75 -9.44 16.77 -10.47
C THR A 75 -8.90 15.34 -10.62
N CYS A 76 -9.44 14.64 -11.62
CA CYS A 76 -9.03 13.30 -11.97
C CYS A 76 -7.57 13.31 -12.48
N PRO A 77 -6.61 12.60 -11.81
CA PRO A 77 -5.24 12.52 -12.28
C PRO A 77 -5.10 11.71 -13.59
N PHE A 78 -6.13 10.97 -14.00
CA PHE A 78 -6.20 10.26 -15.27
C PHE A 78 -6.59 11.15 -16.45
N CYS A 79 -7.03 12.39 -16.20
CA CYS A 79 -7.50 13.32 -17.22
C CYS A 79 -6.36 14.21 -17.74
N ALA A 80 -5.25 14.30 -17.05
CA ALA A 80 -3.98 14.74 -17.61
C ALA A 80 -3.38 13.59 -18.41
N SER A 81 -2.68 13.89 -19.51
CA SER A 81 -2.12 12.86 -20.39
C SER A 81 -1.41 11.76 -19.60
N ALA A 82 -1.69 10.50 -19.93
CA ALA A 82 -1.18 9.32 -19.23
C ALA A 82 0.37 9.19 -19.27
N ASP A 83 1.05 10.12 -19.89
CA ASP A 83 2.48 10.06 -20.14
C ASP A 83 3.33 10.68 -19.02
N GLU A 84 2.73 11.35 -18.05
CA GLU A 84 3.44 12.01 -16.97
C GLU A 84 3.13 11.41 -15.61
N TRP A 85 3.91 10.42 -15.22
CA TRP A 85 3.89 9.96 -13.83
C TRP A 85 4.50 11.02 -12.92
N ILE A 86 3.79 11.36 -11.85
CA ILE A 86 4.27 12.30 -10.82
C ILE A 86 4.55 11.56 -9.51
N ASN A 87 5.54 12.06 -8.76
CA ASN A 87 6.00 11.46 -7.50
C ASN A 87 5.05 11.66 -6.32
N THR A 88 3.92 12.32 -6.54
CA THR A 88 2.90 12.61 -5.53
C THR A 88 1.69 11.68 -5.57
N ILE A 89 1.73 10.67 -6.44
CA ILE A 89 0.66 9.68 -6.59
C ILE A 89 1.17 8.25 -6.52
N VAL A 90 0.28 7.35 -6.12
CA VAL A 90 0.50 5.90 -6.12
C VAL A 90 -0.76 5.23 -6.64
N PHE A 91 -0.60 4.27 -7.55
CA PHE A 91 -1.69 3.43 -8.01
C PHE A 91 -1.98 2.35 -6.96
N VAL A 92 -3.24 2.25 -6.53
CA VAL A 92 -3.65 1.27 -5.50
C VAL A 92 -4.67 0.32 -6.10
N ARG A 93 -4.31 -0.96 -6.17
CA ARG A 93 -5.23 -2.03 -6.55
C ARG A 93 -5.71 -2.77 -5.32
N MET A 94 -6.99 -2.70 -5.06
CA MET A 94 -7.59 -3.29 -3.86
C MET A 94 -7.72 -4.81 -3.99
N LYS A 95 -7.47 -5.50 -2.89
CA LYS A 95 -7.74 -6.94 -2.78
C LYS A 95 -9.23 -7.25 -2.86
N LYS A 96 -10.05 -6.40 -2.24
CA LYS A 96 -11.51 -6.44 -2.29
C LYS A 96 -12.02 -5.04 -2.61
N ARG A 97 -13.07 -4.97 -3.41
CA ARG A 97 -13.74 -3.69 -3.68
C ARG A 97 -14.22 -3.07 -2.36
N GLN A 98 -13.91 -1.81 -2.16
CA GLN A 98 -14.36 -0.99 -1.05
C GLN A 98 -15.07 0.25 -1.59
N GLU A 99 -15.96 0.82 -0.80
CA GLU A 99 -16.63 2.05 -1.19
C GLU A 99 -15.64 3.21 -1.29
N ALA A 100 -15.87 4.07 -2.29
CA ALA A 100 -15.10 5.29 -2.43
C ALA A 100 -15.33 6.23 -1.24
N VAL A 101 -14.30 6.94 -0.84
CA VAL A 101 -14.34 7.95 0.22
C VAL A 101 -14.18 9.34 -0.37
N SER A 102 -14.55 10.36 0.42
CA SER A 102 -14.40 11.74 0.00
C SER A 102 -12.93 12.11 -0.23
N PRO A 103 -12.61 12.93 -1.26
CA PRO A 103 -11.22 13.31 -1.57
C PRO A 103 -10.46 14.01 -0.45
N GLY A 104 -11.17 14.62 0.50
CA GLY A 104 -10.59 15.27 1.67
C GLY A 104 -10.31 14.35 2.87
N ASP A 105 -10.71 13.09 2.80
CA ASP A 105 -10.52 12.13 3.89
C ASP A 105 -9.12 11.52 3.82
N LEU A 106 -8.38 11.60 4.92
CA LEU A 106 -7.07 10.96 5.04
C LEU A 106 -7.23 9.45 5.21
N LEU A 107 -6.51 8.70 4.37
CA LEU A 107 -6.51 7.24 4.37
C LEU A 107 -5.17 6.68 4.81
N GLN A 108 -5.21 5.52 5.44
CA GLN A 108 -4.06 4.64 5.58
C GLN A 108 -4.27 3.42 4.70
N VAL A 109 -3.38 3.24 3.75
CA VAL A 109 -3.40 2.15 2.77
C VAL A 109 -2.29 1.17 3.08
N GLN A 110 -2.60 -0.12 3.07
CA GLN A 110 -1.61 -1.19 3.15
C GLN A 110 -1.66 -2.01 1.87
N GLY A 111 -0.50 -2.38 1.35
CA GLY A 111 -0.41 -3.20 0.15
C GLY A 111 1.02 -3.60 -0.15
N ARG A 112 1.16 -4.54 -1.09
CA ARG A 112 2.48 -4.98 -1.57
C ARG A 112 3.02 -3.96 -2.56
N LEU A 113 4.22 -3.47 -2.31
CA LEU A 113 4.88 -2.48 -3.16
C LEU A 113 5.38 -3.11 -4.46
N GLU A 114 4.96 -2.56 -5.57
CA GLU A 114 5.49 -2.86 -6.91
C GLU A 114 6.04 -1.59 -7.56
N LEU A 115 7.17 -1.72 -8.22
CA LEU A 115 7.87 -0.65 -8.91
C LEU A 115 8.07 -0.97 -10.38
N GLY A 116 8.07 0.05 -11.21
CA GLY A 116 8.29 -0.06 -12.64
C GLY A 116 7.03 0.12 -13.47
N PRO A 117 7.16 0.40 -14.78
CA PRO A 117 6.02 0.70 -15.64
C PRO A 117 5.09 -0.51 -15.80
N GLN A 118 3.79 -0.26 -15.63
CA GLN A 118 2.73 -1.23 -15.91
C GLN A 118 1.50 -0.52 -16.41
N LYS A 119 0.93 -1.02 -17.49
CA LYS A 119 -0.30 -0.51 -18.10
C LYS A 119 -1.51 -1.30 -17.60
N ASP A 120 -2.50 -0.59 -17.10
CA ASP A 120 -3.80 -1.19 -16.77
C ASP A 120 -4.58 -1.52 -18.05
N ALA A 121 -4.98 -2.79 -18.21
CA ALA A 121 -5.63 -3.25 -19.42
C ALA A 121 -7.02 -2.62 -19.64
N ALA A 122 -7.74 -2.29 -18.58
CA ALA A 122 -9.10 -1.75 -18.66
C ALA A 122 -9.13 -0.24 -18.98
N THR A 123 -8.17 0.53 -18.45
CA THR A 123 -8.15 1.99 -18.56
C THR A 123 -7.02 2.55 -19.43
N GLY A 124 -6.00 1.74 -19.71
CA GLY A 124 -4.78 2.18 -20.40
C GLY A 124 -3.84 3.03 -19.52
N PHE A 125 -4.16 3.22 -18.24
CA PHE A 125 -3.33 3.98 -17.32
C PHE A 125 -1.99 3.29 -17.07
N VAL A 126 -0.90 4.04 -17.22
CA VAL A 126 0.46 3.55 -16.93
C VAL A 126 0.90 4.04 -15.56
N SER A 127 1.23 3.11 -14.69
CA SER A 127 1.72 3.40 -13.34
C SER A 127 3.17 2.98 -13.17
N LEU A 128 3.94 3.74 -12.39
CA LEU A 128 5.32 3.41 -12.00
C LEU A 128 5.43 2.87 -10.58
N VAL A 129 4.52 3.24 -9.70
CA VAL A 129 4.45 2.77 -8.31
C VAL A 129 3.05 2.28 -8.01
N ARG A 130 2.96 1.07 -7.48
CA ARG A 130 1.70 0.43 -7.13
C ARG A 130 1.75 -0.18 -5.75
N LEU A 131 0.61 -0.13 -5.06
CA LEU A 131 0.28 -1.00 -3.94
C LEU A 131 -0.78 -1.98 -4.40
N VAL A 132 -0.46 -3.26 -4.40
CA VAL A 132 -1.37 -4.34 -4.86
C VAL A 132 -1.82 -5.20 -3.70
N ASP A 133 -2.91 -5.94 -3.90
CA ASP A 133 -3.59 -6.67 -2.83
C ASP A 133 -3.86 -5.76 -1.62
N ALA A 134 -4.26 -4.53 -1.90
CA ALA A 134 -4.34 -3.45 -0.94
C ALA A 134 -5.67 -3.43 -0.22
N SER A 135 -5.62 -2.85 0.97
CA SER A 135 -6.78 -2.43 1.76
C SER A 135 -6.52 -1.05 2.35
N PHE A 136 -7.57 -0.35 2.70
CA PHE A 136 -7.43 0.95 3.34
C PHE A 136 -8.43 1.13 4.47
N GLN A 137 -8.12 2.06 5.34
CA GLN A 137 -9.02 2.57 6.37
C GLN A 137 -8.95 4.08 6.41
N ARG A 138 -10.06 4.72 6.75
CA ARG A 138 -10.13 6.14 6.99
C ARG A 138 -9.57 6.46 8.36
N LEU A 139 -8.75 7.48 8.46
CA LEU A 139 -8.18 7.95 9.72
C LEU A 139 -9.03 9.02 10.39
#